data_03f9a2b599700a4ea92282406ae83dbc
#
_entry.id   03f9a2b599700a4ea92282406ae83dbc
#
_cell.length_a   1.000
_cell.length_b   1.000
_cell.length_c   1.000
_cell.angle_alpha   90.00
_cell.angle_beta   90.00
_cell.angle_gamma   90.00
#
_symmetry.space_group_name_H-M   'P 1'
#
loop_
_entity.id
_entity.type
_entity.pdbx_description
1 polymer ?
#
loop_
_entity_poly.entity_id
_entity_poly.type
_entity_poly.pdbx_seq_one_letter_code
_entity_poly.pdbx_strand_id
1 'polypeptide(L)'
;DVFARMQGCSFRPNPHISRADLRYLRVLHCDAEGHIRCGEMVCHKQIASALLDIFRQLYEARYPISSIRLIDDFGGDDERSMAANNTSCFCYRTIASGGKLSLHARGLAIDINPLYNPYVRKLRNGKVKVLPRGAVAYVDRTRITPYQIQKGDLCHRHFLGHGFQWGGAWRSMKD
;
A
#
# COMPACT_ATOMS: atom_id res chain seq x y z
N ASP A 1 9.87 16.09 -12.85
CA ASP A 1 10.44 14.72 -12.87
C ASP A 1 10.11 14.01 -11.56
N VAL A 2 9.44 12.87 -11.66
CA VAL A 2 9.02 12.03 -10.50
C VAL A 2 10.23 11.63 -9.65
N PHE A 3 11.32 11.24 -10.30
CA PHE A 3 12.53 10.83 -9.58
C PHE A 3 13.13 11.97 -8.75
N ALA A 4 13.06 13.21 -9.22
CA ALA A 4 13.50 14.36 -8.45
C ALA A 4 12.64 14.55 -7.17
N ARG A 5 11.33 14.32 -7.24
CA ARG A 5 10.44 14.34 -6.06
C ARG A 5 10.82 13.25 -5.02
N MET A 6 11.30 12.10 -5.50
CA MET A 6 11.66 10.95 -4.64
C MET A 6 13.01 11.11 -3.94
N GLN A 7 13.94 11.90 -4.50
CA GLN A 7 15.30 12.05 -3.98
C GLN A 7 15.32 12.61 -2.56
N GLY A 8 16.03 11.91 -1.65
CA GLY A 8 16.10 12.27 -0.24
C GLY A 8 14.85 12.00 0.58
N CYS A 9 13.76 11.60 -0.08
CA CYS A 9 12.46 11.33 0.51
C CYS A 9 12.22 9.80 0.50
N SER A 10 11.45 9.28 -0.45
CA SER A 10 11.19 7.83 -0.58
C SER A 10 12.35 7.06 -1.20
N PHE A 11 13.28 7.73 -1.89
CA PHE A 11 14.46 7.13 -2.50
C PHE A 11 15.75 7.76 -1.99
N ARG A 12 16.72 6.91 -1.64
CA ARG A 12 18.09 7.30 -1.26
C ARG A 12 19.08 6.37 -1.96
N PRO A 13 20.32 6.81 -2.26
CA PRO A 13 21.37 5.91 -2.72
C PRO A 13 21.52 4.71 -1.77
N ASN A 14 21.48 3.50 -2.31
CA ASN A 14 21.48 2.28 -1.53
C ASN A 14 21.94 1.08 -2.39
N PRO A 15 22.41 -0.04 -1.78
CA PRO A 15 22.90 -1.18 -2.52
C PRO A 15 21.79 -2.16 -2.97
N HIS A 16 20.52 -1.91 -2.65
CA HIS A 16 19.45 -2.93 -2.78
C HIS A 16 18.53 -2.70 -3.95
N ILE A 17 18.36 -1.45 -4.39
CA ILE A 17 17.47 -1.10 -5.49
C ILE A 17 17.98 0.15 -6.21
N SER A 18 17.99 0.09 -7.52
CA SER A 18 18.38 1.18 -8.41
C SER A 18 17.17 1.85 -9.05
N ARG A 19 17.36 3.05 -9.60
CA ARG A 19 16.34 3.71 -10.42
C ARG A 19 15.87 2.83 -11.60
N ALA A 20 16.78 2.05 -12.19
CA ALA A 20 16.47 1.17 -13.32
C ALA A 20 15.51 0.03 -12.96
N ASP A 21 15.38 -0.30 -11.68
CA ASP A 21 14.46 -1.33 -11.20
C ASP A 21 13.05 -0.81 -10.94
N LEU A 22 12.88 0.52 -10.89
CA LEU A 22 11.62 1.16 -10.58
C LEU A 22 10.83 1.55 -11.83
N ARG A 23 9.51 1.55 -11.71
CA ARG A 23 8.56 2.04 -12.72
C ARG A 23 7.57 2.99 -12.06
N TYR A 24 7.36 4.13 -12.71
CA TYR A 24 6.29 5.06 -12.35
C TYR A 24 5.04 4.67 -13.11
N LEU A 25 3.94 4.51 -12.40
CA LEU A 25 2.64 4.17 -12.95
C LEU A 25 1.65 5.30 -12.71
N ARG A 26 0.80 5.52 -13.68
CA ARG A 26 -0.41 6.33 -13.53
C ARG A 26 -1.61 5.42 -13.74
N VAL A 27 -2.52 5.39 -12.77
CA VAL A 27 -3.67 4.49 -12.79
C VAL A 27 -4.94 5.27 -12.48
N LEU A 28 -6.02 4.94 -13.16
CA LEU A 28 -7.34 5.46 -12.82
C LEU A 28 -7.89 4.70 -11.61
N HIS A 29 -8.56 5.41 -10.73
CA HIS A 29 -9.32 4.84 -9.62
C HIS A 29 -10.55 5.70 -9.33
N CYS A 30 -11.51 5.16 -8.59
CA CYS A 30 -12.63 5.93 -8.04
C CYS A 30 -12.67 5.79 -6.52
N ASP A 31 -13.15 6.83 -5.85
CA ASP A 31 -13.45 6.78 -4.41
C ASP A 31 -14.84 6.16 -4.16
N ALA A 32 -15.26 6.07 -2.88
CA ALA A 32 -16.54 5.49 -2.50
C ALA A 32 -17.74 6.33 -2.97
N GLU A 33 -17.54 7.61 -3.25
CA GLU A 33 -18.50 8.55 -3.80
C GLU A 33 -18.59 8.47 -5.33
N GLY A 34 -17.71 7.69 -5.97
CA GLY A 34 -17.66 7.50 -7.42
C GLY A 34 -16.86 8.54 -8.17
N HIS A 35 -16.13 9.45 -7.50
CA HIS A 35 -15.27 10.41 -8.17
C HIS A 35 -14.06 9.70 -8.80
N ILE A 36 -13.85 9.96 -10.08
CA ILE A 36 -12.72 9.40 -10.83
C ILE A 36 -11.49 10.28 -10.66
N ARG A 37 -10.36 9.63 -10.36
CA ARG A 37 -9.08 10.27 -10.18
C ARG A 37 -7.98 9.52 -10.93
N CYS A 38 -6.91 10.22 -11.26
CA CYS A 38 -5.68 9.63 -11.77
C CYS A 38 -4.66 9.57 -10.63
N GLY A 39 -4.34 8.37 -10.18
CA GLY A 39 -3.36 8.13 -9.13
C GLY A 39 -1.94 7.98 -9.67
N GLU A 40 -0.97 8.14 -8.78
CA GLU A 40 0.46 8.02 -9.04
C GLU A 40 1.08 6.96 -8.12
N MET A 41 1.88 6.05 -8.67
CA MET A 41 2.55 5.00 -7.93
C MET A 41 3.95 4.73 -8.48
N VAL A 42 4.89 4.41 -7.61
CA VAL A 42 6.18 3.83 -8.01
C VAL A 42 6.25 2.42 -7.46
N CYS A 43 6.66 1.46 -8.30
CA CYS A 43 6.79 0.06 -7.93
C CYS A 43 8.03 -0.56 -8.61
N HIS A 44 8.37 -1.78 -8.21
CA HIS A 44 9.41 -2.55 -8.90
C HIS A 44 8.93 -2.98 -10.29
N LYS A 45 9.84 -2.98 -11.27
CA LYS A 45 9.56 -3.38 -12.66
C LYS A 45 8.90 -4.76 -12.80
N GLN A 46 9.21 -5.69 -11.89
CA GLN A 46 8.68 -7.07 -11.92
C GLN A 46 7.16 -7.13 -11.70
N ILE A 47 6.59 -6.20 -10.94
CA ILE A 47 5.16 -6.19 -10.62
C ILE A 47 4.38 -5.10 -11.36
N ALA A 48 5.06 -4.28 -12.15
CA ALA A 48 4.44 -3.10 -12.78
C ALA A 48 3.28 -3.48 -13.72
N SER A 49 3.46 -4.50 -14.57
CA SER A 49 2.41 -4.96 -15.49
C SER A 49 1.22 -5.55 -14.73
N ALA A 50 1.48 -6.36 -13.70
CA ALA A 50 0.44 -6.91 -12.85
C ALA A 50 -0.38 -5.82 -12.14
N LEU A 51 0.29 -4.79 -11.60
CA LEU A 51 -0.40 -3.67 -10.96
C LEU A 51 -1.26 -2.87 -11.96
N LEU A 52 -0.75 -2.60 -13.16
CA LEU A 52 -1.55 -1.92 -14.21
C LEU A 52 -2.82 -2.71 -14.54
N ASP A 53 -2.72 -4.03 -14.69
CA ASP A 53 -3.87 -4.87 -14.98
C ASP A 53 -4.86 -4.92 -13.80
N ILE A 54 -4.37 -5.11 -12.58
CA ILE A 54 -5.19 -5.11 -11.37
C ILE A 54 -5.94 -3.78 -11.22
N PHE A 55 -5.24 -2.65 -11.26
CA PHE A 55 -5.88 -1.34 -11.08
C PHE A 55 -6.86 -0.99 -12.19
N ARG A 56 -6.60 -1.43 -13.44
CA ARG A 56 -7.56 -1.30 -14.54
C ARG A 56 -8.86 -2.05 -14.21
N GLN A 57 -8.76 -3.30 -13.77
CA GLN A 57 -9.93 -4.12 -13.43
C GLN A 57 -10.69 -3.57 -12.21
N LEU A 58 -9.98 -3.08 -11.18
CA LEU A 58 -10.59 -2.44 -10.02
C LEU A 58 -11.33 -1.16 -10.43
N TYR A 59 -10.74 -0.35 -11.32
CA TYR A 59 -11.37 0.86 -11.85
C TYR A 59 -12.63 0.55 -12.67
N GLU A 60 -12.57 -0.41 -13.61
CA GLU A 60 -13.69 -0.85 -14.43
C GLU A 60 -14.87 -1.36 -13.57
N ALA A 61 -14.56 -2.05 -12.48
CA ALA A 61 -15.54 -2.52 -11.51
C ALA A 61 -15.97 -1.47 -10.48
N ARG A 62 -15.46 -0.24 -10.55
CA ARG A 62 -15.68 0.83 -9.56
C ARG A 62 -15.38 0.42 -8.13
N TYR A 63 -14.36 -0.41 -7.94
CA TYR A 63 -13.88 -0.78 -6.61
C TYR A 63 -13.28 0.45 -5.91
N PRO A 64 -13.75 0.80 -4.69
CA PRO A 64 -13.38 2.07 -4.07
C PRO A 64 -11.94 2.09 -3.58
N ILE A 65 -11.15 3.03 -4.09
CA ILE A 65 -9.81 3.36 -3.63
C ILE A 65 -9.76 4.86 -3.36
N SER A 66 -9.50 5.23 -2.11
CA SER A 66 -9.60 6.60 -1.63
C SER A 66 -8.58 7.53 -2.29
N SER A 67 -7.32 7.13 -2.31
CA SER A 67 -6.22 7.93 -2.83
C SER A 67 -5.09 7.03 -3.30
N ILE A 68 -4.39 7.44 -4.36
CA ILE A 68 -3.15 6.83 -4.85
C ILE A 68 -2.17 7.97 -5.15
N ARG A 69 -1.25 8.24 -4.24
CA ARG A 69 -0.25 9.30 -4.35
C ARG A 69 1.12 8.78 -3.96
N LEU A 70 2.17 9.42 -4.47
CA LEU A 70 3.52 9.11 -4.02
C LEU A 70 3.65 9.40 -2.52
N ILE A 71 4.38 8.55 -1.81
CA ILE A 71 4.65 8.78 -0.38
C ILE A 71 5.45 10.07 -0.15
N ASP A 72 6.11 10.55 -1.18
CA ASP A 72 6.86 11.80 -1.23
C ASP A 72 5.97 13.02 -0.97
N ASP A 73 4.71 12.97 -1.38
CA ASP A 73 3.71 14.02 -1.09
C ASP A 73 3.38 14.13 0.41
N PHE A 74 3.77 13.12 1.17
CA PHE A 74 3.65 13.08 2.64
C PHE A 74 5.01 13.27 3.34
N GLY A 75 6.03 13.71 2.59
CA GLY A 75 7.39 13.89 3.09
C GLY A 75 8.14 12.58 3.34
N GLY A 76 7.73 11.49 2.69
CA GLY A 76 8.27 10.14 2.91
C GLY A 76 7.81 9.51 4.24
N ASP A 77 6.84 10.12 4.91
CA ASP A 77 6.29 9.65 6.18
C ASP A 77 5.15 8.66 5.93
N ASP A 78 5.44 7.40 6.21
CA ASP A 78 4.54 6.26 6.01
C ASP A 78 3.27 6.37 6.91
N GLU A 79 3.42 6.80 8.15
CA GLU A 79 2.30 6.98 9.07
C GLU A 79 1.33 8.07 8.58
N ARG A 80 1.86 9.19 8.09
CA ARG A 80 1.06 10.28 7.50
C ARG A 80 0.34 9.83 6.23
N SER A 81 1.04 9.08 5.38
CA SER A 81 0.48 8.51 4.15
C SER A 81 -0.66 7.56 4.47
N MET A 82 -0.44 6.60 5.38
CA MET A 82 -1.48 5.64 5.80
C MET A 82 -2.66 6.32 6.49
N ALA A 83 -2.41 7.31 7.35
CA ALA A 83 -3.47 8.06 8.05
C ALA A 83 -4.37 8.85 7.07
N ALA A 84 -3.82 9.27 5.92
CA ALA A 84 -4.57 9.89 4.83
C ALA A 84 -5.28 8.88 3.93
N ASN A 85 -5.32 7.60 4.30
CA ASN A 85 -5.86 6.50 3.51
C ASN A 85 -5.26 6.40 2.10
N ASN A 86 -3.95 6.67 2.00
CA ASN A 86 -3.24 6.68 0.74
C ASN A 86 -2.69 5.30 0.37
N THR A 87 -3.18 4.74 -0.71
CA THR A 87 -2.64 3.52 -1.34
C THR A 87 -1.25 3.81 -1.89
N SER A 88 -0.24 3.05 -1.48
CA SER A 88 1.15 3.28 -1.87
C SER A 88 1.94 1.98 -2.00
N CYS A 89 3.05 2.01 -2.73
CA CYS A 89 3.90 0.84 -2.96
C CYS A 89 5.35 1.08 -2.51
N PHE A 90 6.10 1.92 -3.22
CA PHE A 90 7.53 2.10 -2.96
C PHE A 90 7.80 3.14 -1.88
N CYS A 91 8.58 2.73 -0.88
CA CYS A 91 9.23 3.62 0.09
C CYS A 91 10.48 2.94 0.63
N TYR A 92 11.67 3.50 0.33
CA TYR A 92 12.92 2.92 0.82
C TYR A 92 13.10 3.17 2.32
N ARG A 93 12.83 2.12 3.11
CA ARG A 93 12.95 2.14 4.56
C ARG A 93 13.28 0.77 5.14
N THR A 94 13.92 0.76 6.29
CA THR A 94 14.08 -0.47 7.08
C THR A 94 12.84 -0.74 7.94
N ILE A 95 12.62 -2.01 8.25
CA ILE A 95 11.59 -2.37 9.23
C ILE A 95 12.07 -1.95 10.62
N ALA A 96 11.21 -1.27 11.38
CA ALA A 96 11.52 -0.72 12.71
C ALA A 96 11.98 -1.76 13.76
N SER A 97 11.85 -3.05 13.49
CA SER A 97 12.12 -4.13 14.43
C SER A 97 13.32 -5.04 14.06
N GLY A 98 14.38 -4.51 13.45
CA GLY A 98 15.56 -5.36 13.27
C GLY A 98 16.40 -5.19 12.01
N GLY A 99 16.41 -4.01 11.40
CA GLY A 99 17.33 -3.69 10.29
C GLY A 99 17.04 -4.43 8.97
N LYS A 100 16.03 -5.30 8.91
CA LYS A 100 15.59 -5.94 7.67
C LYS A 100 14.94 -4.92 6.74
N LEU A 101 15.23 -5.04 5.46
CA LEU A 101 14.61 -4.21 4.44
C LEU A 101 13.13 -4.58 4.27
N SER A 102 12.24 -3.58 4.27
CA SER A 102 10.83 -3.78 3.95
C SER A 102 10.66 -4.20 2.49
N LEU A 103 9.61 -4.95 2.17
CA LEU A 103 9.23 -5.21 0.78
C LEU A 103 8.83 -3.92 0.04
N HIS A 104 8.28 -2.93 0.76
CA HIS A 104 8.05 -1.59 0.21
C HIS A 104 9.36 -0.91 -0.21
N ALA A 105 10.45 -1.13 0.51
CA ALA A 105 11.76 -0.60 0.14
C ALA A 105 12.31 -1.21 -1.16
N ARG A 106 11.74 -2.32 -1.60
CA ARG A 106 12.02 -2.95 -2.90
C ARG A 106 10.94 -2.67 -3.95
N GLY A 107 9.88 -1.96 -3.59
CA GLY A 107 8.71 -1.74 -4.45
C GLY A 107 7.93 -3.01 -4.79
N LEU A 108 7.95 -4.01 -3.89
CA LEU A 108 7.33 -5.33 -4.08
C LEU A 108 6.14 -5.59 -3.15
N ALA A 109 5.74 -4.60 -2.35
CA ALA A 109 4.53 -4.64 -1.54
C ALA A 109 3.69 -3.41 -1.81
N ILE A 110 2.40 -3.52 -1.59
CA ILE A 110 1.44 -2.43 -1.77
C ILE A 110 0.43 -2.45 -0.62
N ASP A 111 0.20 -1.27 -0.05
CA ASP A 111 -0.86 -1.02 0.92
C ASP A 111 -2.06 -0.42 0.21
N ILE A 112 -3.21 -1.07 0.31
CA ILE A 112 -4.47 -0.61 -0.30
C ILE A 112 -5.39 -0.09 0.79
N ASN A 113 -5.80 1.20 0.68
CA ASN A 113 -6.67 1.84 1.66
C ASN A 113 -6.22 1.57 3.12
N PRO A 114 -4.97 1.91 3.50
CA PRO A 114 -4.35 1.41 4.74
C PRO A 114 -4.99 1.91 6.03
N LEU A 115 -5.74 3.01 6.01
CA LEU A 115 -6.52 3.46 7.17
C LEU A 115 -7.62 2.44 7.51
N TYR A 116 -8.26 1.86 6.50
CA TYR A 116 -9.34 0.87 6.64
C TYR A 116 -8.85 -0.58 6.63
N ASN A 117 -7.60 -0.80 6.24
CA ASN A 117 -6.92 -2.10 6.23
C ASN A 117 -5.62 -1.99 7.04
N PRO A 118 -5.70 -1.73 8.36
CA PRO A 118 -4.52 -1.41 9.15
C PRO A 118 -3.61 -2.62 9.35
N TYR A 119 -2.30 -2.32 9.46
CA TYR A 119 -1.37 -3.26 10.05
C TYR A 119 -1.68 -3.47 11.53
N VAL A 120 -1.84 -4.72 11.94
CA VAL A 120 -2.15 -5.10 13.32
C VAL A 120 -1.20 -6.18 13.79
N ARG A 121 -0.49 -5.95 14.89
CA ARG A 121 0.44 -6.92 15.47
C ARG A 121 0.30 -7.01 16.99
N LYS A 122 0.12 -8.21 17.53
CA LYS A 122 0.22 -8.47 18.95
C LYS A 122 1.70 -8.53 19.36
N LEU A 123 2.10 -7.70 20.31
CA LEU A 123 3.46 -7.64 20.85
C LEU A 123 3.63 -8.67 21.97
N ARG A 124 4.89 -9.01 22.30
CA ARG A 124 5.22 -9.97 23.37
C ARG A 124 4.69 -9.56 24.75
N ASN A 125 4.57 -8.27 25.01
CA ASN A 125 4.00 -7.71 26.25
C ASN A 125 2.47 -7.68 26.29
N GLY A 126 1.79 -8.34 25.33
CA GLY A 126 0.33 -8.38 25.21
C GLY A 126 -0.31 -7.16 24.56
N LYS A 127 0.42 -6.05 24.37
CA LYS A 127 -0.10 -4.86 23.68
C LYS A 127 -0.31 -5.14 22.21
N VAL A 128 -1.28 -4.45 21.61
CA VAL A 128 -1.55 -4.50 20.19
C VAL A 128 -1.00 -3.23 19.53
N LYS A 129 -0.16 -3.41 18.52
CA LYS A 129 0.31 -2.32 17.66
C LYS A 129 -0.61 -2.23 16.46
N VAL A 130 -1.13 -1.03 16.19
CA VAL A 130 -1.95 -0.71 15.01
C VAL A 130 -1.28 0.42 14.26
N LEU A 131 -1.19 0.30 12.94
CA LEU A 131 -0.70 1.35 12.04
C LEU A 131 -1.66 1.49 10.85
N PRO A 132 -2.02 2.72 10.48
CA PRO A 132 -1.75 3.97 11.18
C PRO A 132 -2.44 4.01 12.56
N ARG A 133 -1.93 4.81 13.49
CA ARG A 133 -2.44 4.86 14.89
C ARG A 133 -3.93 5.18 14.98
N GLY A 134 -4.44 6.01 14.06
CA GLY A 134 -5.86 6.37 13.98
C GLY A 134 -6.79 5.25 13.50
N ALA A 135 -6.24 4.11 13.04
CA ALA A 135 -7.02 3.04 12.43
C ALA A 135 -7.58 2.00 13.41
N VAL A 136 -7.49 2.23 14.72
CA VAL A 136 -7.96 1.30 15.76
C VAL A 136 -9.43 0.90 15.57
N ALA A 137 -10.28 1.83 15.13
CA ALA A 137 -11.70 1.56 14.85
C ALA A 137 -11.94 0.53 13.72
N TYR A 138 -10.96 0.33 12.84
CA TYR A 138 -11.05 -0.57 11.68
C TYR A 138 -10.37 -1.93 11.89
N VAL A 139 -9.85 -2.17 13.09
CA VAL A 139 -9.33 -3.49 13.51
C VAL A 139 -10.47 -4.51 13.64
N ASP A 140 -11.64 -4.05 14.08
CA ASP A 140 -12.86 -4.85 14.08
C ASP A 140 -13.39 -4.98 12.65
N ARG A 141 -13.28 -6.18 12.08
CA ARG A 141 -13.68 -6.50 10.70
C ARG A 141 -15.15 -6.92 10.59
N THR A 142 -15.92 -6.88 11.69
CA THR A 142 -17.36 -7.17 11.67
C THR A 142 -18.16 -6.03 11.06
N ARG A 143 -17.63 -4.81 11.11
CA ARG A 143 -18.22 -3.62 10.46
C ARG A 143 -17.57 -3.44 9.09
N ILE A 144 -18.33 -3.71 8.05
CA ILE A 144 -17.87 -3.56 6.66
C ILE A 144 -17.97 -2.10 6.25
N THR A 145 -16.87 -1.57 5.70
CA THR A 145 -16.83 -0.24 5.07
C THR A 145 -16.43 -0.37 3.61
N PRO A 146 -16.74 0.63 2.75
CA PRO A 146 -16.43 0.56 1.32
C PRO A 146 -14.95 0.35 1.00
N TYR A 147 -14.05 0.81 1.87
CA TYR A 147 -12.60 0.77 1.66
C TYR A 147 -11.91 -0.47 2.26
N GLN A 148 -12.65 -1.35 2.93
CA GLN A 148 -12.09 -2.56 3.53
C GLN A 148 -12.01 -3.69 2.52
N ILE A 149 -10.83 -4.32 2.41
CA ILE A 149 -10.64 -5.55 1.64
C ILE A 149 -11.23 -6.73 2.42
N GLN A 150 -12.11 -7.48 1.79
CA GLN A 150 -12.69 -8.69 2.35
C GLN A 150 -12.10 -9.93 1.66
N LYS A 151 -11.99 -11.03 2.42
CA LYS A 151 -11.57 -12.30 1.84
C LYS A 151 -12.54 -12.70 0.73
N GLY A 152 -12.05 -12.88 -0.49
CA GLY A 152 -12.84 -13.25 -1.65
C GLY A 152 -13.49 -12.08 -2.40
N ASP A 153 -13.30 -10.83 -1.96
CA ASP A 153 -13.73 -9.67 -2.75
C ASP A 153 -12.90 -9.51 -4.03
N LEU A 154 -13.26 -8.54 -4.83
CA LEU A 154 -12.62 -8.30 -6.13
C LEU A 154 -11.13 -7.98 -5.99
N CYS A 155 -10.77 -7.08 -5.08
CA CYS A 155 -9.38 -6.70 -4.83
C CYS A 155 -8.55 -7.91 -4.40
N HIS A 156 -9.01 -8.64 -3.39
CA HIS A 156 -8.36 -9.84 -2.90
C HIS A 156 -8.14 -10.89 -4.01
N ARG A 157 -9.16 -11.17 -4.84
CA ARG A 157 -9.05 -12.15 -5.93
C ARG A 157 -8.05 -11.72 -6.99
N HIS A 158 -8.06 -10.46 -7.41
CA HIS A 158 -7.14 -9.97 -8.45
C HIS A 158 -5.69 -9.99 -7.97
N PHE A 159 -5.42 -9.54 -6.75
CA PHE A 159 -4.05 -9.60 -6.21
C PHE A 159 -3.56 -11.04 -6.07
N LEU A 160 -4.36 -11.95 -5.53
CA LEU A 160 -3.97 -13.37 -5.45
C LEU A 160 -3.76 -14.00 -6.83
N GLY A 161 -4.62 -13.70 -7.79
CA GLY A 161 -4.52 -14.20 -9.17
C GLY A 161 -3.23 -13.77 -9.88
N HIS A 162 -2.65 -12.63 -9.48
CA HIS A 162 -1.37 -12.13 -9.97
C HIS A 162 -0.17 -12.53 -9.07
N GLY A 163 -0.35 -13.48 -8.15
CA GLY A 163 0.72 -14.04 -7.32
C GLY A 163 1.10 -13.24 -6.07
N PHE A 164 0.34 -12.21 -5.72
CA PHE A 164 0.52 -11.51 -4.46
C PHE A 164 0.02 -12.33 -3.29
N GLN A 165 0.58 -12.08 -2.11
CA GLN A 165 0.10 -12.62 -0.85
C GLN A 165 -0.69 -11.54 -0.10
N TRP A 166 -1.78 -11.93 0.54
CA TRP A 166 -2.57 -11.02 1.36
C TRP A 166 -2.14 -11.09 2.82
N GLY A 167 -1.68 -9.97 3.36
CA GLY A 167 -1.27 -9.84 4.76
C GLY A 167 -2.40 -10.09 5.75
N GLY A 168 -3.65 -9.83 5.37
CA GLY A 168 -4.83 -10.15 6.17
C GLY A 168 -4.99 -11.64 6.51
N ALA A 169 -4.33 -12.54 5.77
CA ALA A 169 -4.31 -13.97 6.06
C ALA A 169 -3.21 -14.41 7.04
N TRP A 170 -2.23 -13.54 7.37
CA TRP A 170 -1.12 -13.91 8.25
C TRP A 170 -1.58 -14.19 9.69
N ARG A 171 -0.87 -15.09 10.40
CA ARG A 171 -1.27 -15.50 11.75
C ARG A 171 -0.73 -14.58 12.85
N SER A 172 0.52 -14.14 12.74
CA SER A 172 1.21 -13.36 13.79
C SER A 172 1.00 -11.86 13.70
N MET A 173 0.55 -11.40 12.55
CA MET A 173 0.20 -10.00 12.24
C MET A 173 -0.85 -9.99 11.13
N LYS A 174 -1.49 -8.85 10.95
CA LYS A 174 -2.36 -8.56 9.80
C LYS A 174 -1.85 -7.31 9.10
N ASP A 175 -1.96 -7.29 7.77
CA ASP A 175 -1.50 -6.17 6.95
C ASP A 175 -2.30 -6.10 5.65
#